data_0e50ec5f2f24e93354379bfb89eb94fb
#
_entry.id   0e50ec5f2f24e93354379bfb89eb94fb
#
_cell.length_a   1.000
_cell.length_b   1.000
_cell.length_c   1.000
_cell.angle_alpha   90.00
_cell.angle_beta   90.00
_cell.angle_gamma   90.00
#
_symmetry.space_group_name_H-M   'P 1'
#
loop_
_entity.id
_entity.type
_entity.pdbx_description
1 polymer ?
#
loop_
_entity_poly.entity_id
_entity_poly.type
_entity_poly.pdbx_seq_one_letter_code
_entity_poly.pdbx_strand_id
1 'polypeptide(L)'
;DFSIKSAFSGKVFDIPVKEGTLITTQTPLAIIGQSDSFLIELEVDENDMVQVRLGQKVLVTMDSYKGQVFDAIVDKIYPIMDERSRTFKIEAHFVKPPQKLYPNLTAEANIIIKIKKNVVTIPKSYLIHGEYVLVNTDEKRKVTIGLSDYQNAEIISGLSAGETIYKP
;
A
#
# COMPACT_ATOMS: atom_id res chain seq x y z
N ASP A 1 42.73 -3.91 -24.00
CA ASP A 1 41.28 -4.20 -23.87
C ASP A 1 40.86 -3.94 -22.45
N PHE A 2 39.88 -3.07 -22.29
CA PHE A 2 39.26 -2.82 -20.98
C PHE A 2 37.95 -3.60 -20.92
N SER A 3 37.83 -4.51 -19.95
CA SER A 3 36.60 -5.26 -19.69
C SER A 3 36.01 -4.79 -18.36
N ILE A 4 34.79 -4.27 -18.40
CA ILE A 4 34.04 -3.88 -17.21
C ILE A 4 33.12 -5.03 -16.83
N LYS A 5 33.23 -5.51 -15.58
CA LYS A 5 32.45 -6.62 -15.06
C LYS A 5 31.55 -6.16 -13.91
N SER A 6 30.35 -6.75 -13.80
CA SER A 6 29.52 -6.57 -12.63
C SER A 6 30.19 -7.18 -11.38
N ALA A 7 30.06 -6.49 -10.24
CA ALA A 7 30.52 -6.98 -8.95
C ALA A 7 29.61 -8.07 -8.33
N PHE A 8 28.41 -8.26 -8.86
CA PHE A 8 27.40 -9.25 -8.40
C PHE A 8 26.67 -9.88 -9.57
N SER A 9 26.08 -11.05 -9.34
CA SER A 9 25.21 -11.73 -10.30
C SER A 9 23.82 -11.08 -10.30
N GLY A 10 23.27 -10.86 -11.51
CA GLY A 10 21.97 -10.19 -11.64
C GLY A 10 21.53 -10.12 -13.10
N LYS A 11 20.37 -9.50 -13.30
CA LYS A 11 19.82 -9.22 -14.63
C LYS A 11 20.23 -7.82 -15.06
N VAL A 12 20.63 -7.68 -16.33
CA VAL A 12 20.82 -6.38 -16.96
C VAL A 12 19.46 -5.85 -17.37
N PHE A 13 19.06 -4.72 -16.82
CA PHE A 13 17.78 -4.08 -17.14
C PHE A 13 17.91 -3.08 -18.27
N ASP A 14 19.05 -2.39 -18.35
CA ASP A 14 19.30 -1.41 -19.40
C ASP A 14 20.81 -1.26 -19.68
N ILE A 15 21.15 -0.89 -20.91
CA ILE A 15 22.49 -0.51 -21.36
C ILE A 15 22.34 0.84 -22.08
N PRO A 16 22.42 1.96 -21.36
CA PRO A 16 22.13 3.29 -21.92
C PRO A 16 23.17 3.79 -22.92
N VAL A 17 24.35 3.15 -22.98
CA VAL A 17 25.44 3.52 -23.90
C VAL A 17 25.40 2.72 -25.18
N LYS A 18 25.77 3.35 -26.26
CA LYS A 18 25.91 2.71 -27.62
C LYS A 18 27.38 2.66 -28.03
N GLU A 19 27.68 1.77 -28.94
CA GLU A 19 29.00 1.72 -29.56
C GLU A 19 29.38 3.07 -30.18
N GLY A 20 30.60 3.53 -29.93
CA GLY A 20 31.07 4.85 -30.33
C GLY A 20 30.72 6.01 -29.37
N THR A 21 29.99 5.75 -28.30
CA THR A 21 29.71 6.77 -27.27
C THR A 21 30.96 7.08 -26.45
N LEU A 22 31.31 8.35 -26.33
CA LEU A 22 32.34 8.78 -25.39
C LEU A 22 31.85 8.58 -23.96
N ILE A 23 32.58 7.80 -23.19
CA ILE A 23 32.27 7.51 -21.79
C ILE A 23 33.25 8.22 -20.85
N THR A 24 32.75 8.64 -19.71
CA THR A 24 33.52 9.20 -18.59
C THR A 24 33.31 8.34 -17.35
N THR A 25 34.02 8.62 -16.28
CA THR A 25 33.85 7.93 -14.99
C THR A 25 32.44 8.11 -14.38
N GLN A 26 31.68 9.09 -14.83
CA GLN A 26 30.32 9.37 -14.38
C GLN A 26 29.25 8.80 -15.31
N THR A 27 29.61 8.23 -16.46
CA THR A 27 28.66 7.69 -17.44
C THR A 27 28.16 6.32 -16.97
N PRO A 28 26.86 6.14 -16.69
CA PRO A 28 26.31 4.83 -16.37
C PRO A 28 26.37 3.90 -17.61
N LEU A 29 27.02 2.76 -17.47
CA LEU A 29 27.23 1.83 -18.58
C LEU A 29 26.12 0.78 -18.66
N ALA A 30 25.62 0.34 -17.52
CA ALA A 30 24.53 -0.63 -17.41
C ALA A 30 23.77 -0.47 -16.12
N ILE A 31 22.49 -0.77 -16.13
CA ILE A 31 21.65 -0.89 -14.95
C ILE A 31 21.46 -2.38 -14.68
N ILE A 32 21.99 -2.85 -13.55
CA ILE A 32 21.97 -4.25 -13.16
C ILE A 32 21.31 -4.37 -11.79
N GLY A 33 20.42 -5.35 -11.62
CA GLY A 33 19.76 -5.63 -10.34
C GLY A 33 19.37 -7.10 -10.21
N GLN A 34 18.93 -7.47 -9.02
CA GLN A 34 18.37 -8.80 -8.78
C GLN A 34 16.99 -8.90 -9.42
N SER A 35 16.70 -10.02 -10.08
CA SER A 35 15.45 -10.21 -10.81
C SER A 35 14.32 -10.78 -9.95
N ASP A 36 14.63 -11.26 -8.79
CA ASP A 36 13.76 -11.99 -7.85
C ASP A 36 13.48 -11.23 -6.54
N SER A 37 14.13 -10.10 -6.34
CA SER A 37 14.00 -9.27 -5.15
C SER A 37 13.58 -7.85 -5.55
N PHE A 38 12.26 -7.62 -5.60
CA PHE A 38 11.71 -6.29 -5.82
C PHE A 38 11.34 -5.65 -4.48
N LEU A 39 11.76 -4.42 -4.33
CA LEU A 39 11.43 -3.55 -3.21
C LEU A 39 10.27 -2.65 -3.62
N ILE A 40 9.32 -2.45 -2.71
CA ILE A 40 8.24 -1.48 -2.85
C ILE A 40 8.64 -0.26 -2.04
N GLU A 41 8.80 0.87 -2.71
CA GLU A 41 9.05 2.15 -2.06
C GLU A 41 7.73 2.89 -1.90
N LEU A 42 7.41 3.26 -0.67
CA LEU A 42 6.17 3.93 -0.30
C LEU A 42 6.50 5.31 0.27
N GLU A 43 5.67 6.28 -0.07
CA GLU A 43 5.66 7.59 0.54
C GLU A 43 4.43 7.72 1.44
N VAL A 44 4.65 7.89 2.74
CA VAL A 44 3.59 7.98 3.74
C VAL A 44 3.56 9.38 4.33
N ASP A 45 2.36 9.98 4.36
CA ASP A 45 2.15 11.32 4.93
C ASP A 45 2.54 11.39 6.41
N GLU A 46 3.02 12.55 6.88
CA GLU A 46 3.47 12.74 8.25
C GLU A 46 2.39 12.43 9.29
N ASN A 47 1.11 12.71 8.98
CA ASN A 47 -0.01 12.48 9.89
C ASN A 47 -0.27 10.98 10.12
N ASP A 48 -0.01 10.15 9.11
CA ASP A 48 -0.25 8.71 9.18
C ASP A 48 0.96 7.94 9.72
N MET A 49 2.14 8.54 9.63
CA MET A 49 3.40 7.90 10.00
C MET A 49 3.44 7.41 11.45
N VAL A 50 2.74 8.12 12.37
CA VAL A 50 2.66 7.75 13.80
C VAL A 50 2.06 6.36 14.02
N GLN A 51 1.26 5.88 13.06
CA GLN A 51 0.57 4.59 13.12
C GLN A 51 1.34 3.46 12.44
N VAL A 52 2.38 3.78 11.66
CA VAL A 52 3.14 2.78 10.89
C VAL A 52 4.21 2.12 11.75
N ARG A 53 4.36 0.81 11.60
CA ARG A 53 5.33 -0.03 12.31
C ARG A 53 5.94 -1.05 11.36
N LEU A 54 7.15 -1.49 11.66
CA LEU A 54 7.78 -2.64 11.00
C LEU A 54 6.91 -3.89 11.14
N GLY A 55 6.88 -4.72 10.10
CA GLY A 55 6.14 -5.97 10.07
C GLY A 55 4.63 -5.82 9.80
N GLN A 56 4.10 -4.60 9.62
CA GLN A 56 2.71 -4.42 9.22
C GLN A 56 2.47 -4.96 7.82
N LYS A 57 1.30 -5.55 7.65
CA LYS A 57 0.81 -6.01 6.36
C LYS A 57 0.45 -4.82 5.47
N VAL A 58 0.84 -4.92 4.20
CA VAL A 58 0.53 -3.96 3.15
C VAL A 58 -0.24 -4.68 2.05
N LEU A 59 -1.32 -4.08 1.58
CA LEU A 59 -2.07 -4.53 0.41
C LEU A 59 -1.64 -3.67 -0.77
N VAL A 60 -1.09 -4.30 -1.79
CA VAL A 60 -0.53 -3.63 -2.97
C VAL A 60 -1.38 -3.92 -4.20
N THR A 61 -1.79 -2.90 -4.89
CA THR A 61 -2.46 -2.97 -6.20
C THR A 61 -1.63 -2.26 -7.25
N MET A 62 -1.70 -2.74 -8.47
CA MET A 62 -0.97 -2.18 -9.61
C MET A 62 -1.87 -2.16 -10.84
N ASP A 63 -1.82 -1.08 -11.62
CA ASP A 63 -2.61 -0.95 -12.85
C ASP A 63 -2.32 -2.05 -13.87
N SER A 64 -1.08 -2.55 -13.88
CA SER A 64 -0.66 -3.67 -14.73
C SER A 64 -1.29 -5.00 -14.34
N TYR A 65 -1.87 -5.10 -13.15
CA TYR A 65 -2.48 -6.31 -12.57
C TYR A 65 -3.89 -6.03 -12.05
N LYS A 66 -4.76 -5.52 -12.93
CA LYS A 66 -6.12 -5.10 -12.58
C LYS A 66 -6.89 -6.20 -11.84
N GLY A 67 -7.51 -5.81 -10.72
CA GLY A 67 -8.33 -6.71 -9.89
C GLY A 67 -7.53 -7.68 -9.03
N GLN A 68 -6.20 -7.61 -9.02
CA GLN A 68 -5.35 -8.42 -8.15
C GLN A 68 -4.79 -7.56 -7.00
N VAL A 69 -4.78 -8.15 -5.81
CA VAL A 69 -4.17 -7.55 -4.62
C VAL A 69 -3.03 -8.45 -4.17
N PHE A 70 -1.87 -7.87 -3.94
CA PHE A 70 -0.68 -8.58 -3.50
C PHE A 70 -0.38 -8.22 -2.05
N ASP A 71 -0.03 -9.23 -1.26
CA ASP A 71 0.41 -9.04 0.11
C ASP A 71 1.89 -8.65 0.16
N ALA A 72 2.19 -7.61 0.94
CA ALA A 72 3.54 -7.19 1.26
C ALA A 72 3.66 -6.89 2.76
N ILE A 73 4.88 -6.69 3.23
CA ILE A 73 5.21 -6.43 4.63
C ILE A 73 6.15 -5.24 4.70
N VAL A 74 5.88 -4.31 5.63
CA VAL A 74 6.77 -3.17 5.93
C VAL A 74 8.08 -3.71 6.49
N ASP A 75 9.19 -3.41 5.82
CA ASP A 75 10.52 -3.95 6.12
C ASP A 75 11.44 -2.88 6.72
N LYS A 76 11.33 -1.65 6.22
CA LYS A 76 12.17 -0.55 6.67
C LYS A 76 11.40 0.76 6.70
N ILE A 77 11.70 1.57 7.70
CA ILE A 77 11.18 2.93 7.87
C ILE A 77 12.37 3.88 7.92
N TYR A 78 12.37 4.88 7.06
CA TYR A 78 13.37 5.93 7.08
C TYR A 78 12.91 7.04 8.03
N PRO A 79 13.71 7.40 9.05
CA PRO A 79 13.27 8.31 10.11
C PRO A 79 13.33 9.80 9.71
N ILE A 80 13.75 10.10 8.49
CA ILE A 80 13.88 11.47 7.98
C ILE A 80 12.75 11.72 6.99
N MET A 81 11.98 12.78 7.23
CA MET A 81 10.93 13.26 6.35
C MET A 81 11.53 14.02 5.16
N ASP A 82 10.96 13.81 3.99
CA ASP A 82 11.17 14.72 2.86
C ASP A 82 10.33 15.98 3.08
N GLU A 83 10.98 17.13 3.26
CA GLU A 83 10.32 18.39 3.58
C GLU A 83 9.46 18.92 2.44
N ARG A 84 9.78 18.56 1.19
CA ARG A 84 9.07 19.03 0.01
C ARG A 84 7.74 18.32 -0.17
N SER A 85 7.72 17.01 -0.04
CA SER A 85 6.52 16.19 -0.17
C SER A 85 5.78 16.02 1.16
N ARG A 86 6.43 16.30 2.30
CA ARG A 86 5.96 16.03 3.67
C ARG A 86 5.64 14.57 3.89
N THR A 87 6.43 13.69 3.30
CA THR A 87 6.28 12.25 3.41
C THR A 87 7.51 11.59 4.04
N PHE A 88 7.27 10.41 4.61
CA PHE A 88 8.32 9.50 5.04
C PHE A 88 8.45 8.36 4.04
N LYS A 89 9.69 8.04 3.70
CA LYS A 89 10.00 6.88 2.87
C LYS A 89 9.92 5.60 3.70
N ILE A 90 9.21 4.61 3.17
CA ILE A 90 9.08 3.27 3.73
C ILE A 90 9.41 2.26 2.65
N GLU A 91 10.07 1.19 3.01
CA GLU A 91 10.30 0.04 2.15
C GLU A 91 9.45 -1.14 2.62
N ALA A 92 8.86 -1.84 1.67
CA ALA A 92 8.13 -3.07 1.89
C ALA A 92 8.57 -4.13 0.86
N HIS A 93 8.44 -5.40 1.22
CA HIS A 93 8.70 -6.51 0.30
C HIS A 93 7.44 -7.33 0.09
N PHE A 94 7.28 -7.87 -1.11
CA PHE A 94 6.18 -8.79 -1.43
C PHE A 94 6.33 -10.10 -0.66
N VAL A 95 5.26 -10.59 -0.06
CA VAL A 95 5.20 -11.96 0.49
C VAL A 95 5.26 -12.98 -0.64
N LYS A 96 4.52 -12.69 -1.72
CA LYS A 96 4.54 -13.45 -2.97
C LYS A 96 4.46 -12.47 -4.13
N PRO A 97 5.56 -12.21 -4.81
CA PRO A 97 5.57 -11.26 -5.92
C PRO A 97 4.78 -11.80 -7.12
N PRO A 98 4.28 -10.92 -8.00
CA PRO A 98 3.76 -11.30 -9.30
C PRO A 98 4.81 -12.02 -10.14
N GLN A 99 4.37 -12.85 -11.08
CA GLN A 99 5.28 -13.61 -11.95
C GLN A 99 6.20 -12.73 -12.80
N LYS A 100 5.73 -11.56 -13.20
CA LYS A 100 6.49 -10.59 -14.00
C LYS A 100 6.41 -9.23 -13.34
N LEU A 101 7.53 -8.76 -12.82
CA LEU A 101 7.69 -7.41 -12.32
C LEU A 101 8.77 -6.70 -13.14
N TYR A 102 8.57 -5.42 -13.32
CA TYR A 102 9.53 -4.53 -13.93
C TYR A 102 9.87 -3.41 -12.94
N PRO A 103 11.12 -2.94 -12.92
CA PRO A 103 11.48 -1.77 -12.12
C PRO A 103 10.63 -0.55 -12.51
N ASN A 104 10.42 0.33 -11.54
CA ASN A 104 9.69 1.60 -11.71
C ASN A 104 8.20 1.46 -12.10
N LEU A 105 7.58 0.32 -11.83
CA LEU A 105 6.13 0.22 -11.90
C LEU A 105 5.51 1.01 -10.74
N THR A 106 4.49 1.80 -11.06
CA THR A 106 3.68 2.47 -10.04
C THR A 106 2.75 1.47 -9.37
N ALA A 107 2.64 1.56 -8.06
CA ALA A 107 1.75 0.76 -7.24
C ALA A 107 1.01 1.65 -6.24
N GLU A 108 -0.23 1.30 -5.94
CA GLU A 108 -0.95 1.81 -4.78
C GLU A 108 -0.80 0.82 -3.63
N ALA A 109 -0.49 1.31 -2.44
CA ALA A 109 -0.25 0.48 -1.28
C ALA A 109 -1.05 0.96 -0.06
N ASN A 110 -1.76 0.04 0.55
CA ASN A 110 -2.58 0.29 1.74
C ASN A 110 -1.96 -0.45 2.93
N ILE A 111 -1.34 0.28 3.86
CA ILE A 111 -0.77 -0.28 5.09
C ILE A 111 -1.91 -0.59 6.06
N ILE A 112 -1.99 -1.82 6.54
CA ILE A 112 -3.00 -2.23 7.50
C ILE A 112 -2.59 -1.78 8.91
N ILE A 113 -3.23 -0.73 9.39
CA ILE A 113 -2.93 -0.14 10.70
C ILE A 113 -3.53 -0.96 11.83
N LYS A 114 -4.76 -1.46 11.66
CA LYS A 114 -5.48 -2.20 12.70
C LYS A 114 -6.46 -3.19 12.10
N ILE A 115 -6.56 -4.36 12.70
CA ILE A 115 -7.55 -5.38 12.34
C ILE A 115 -8.35 -5.70 13.58
N LYS A 116 -9.68 -5.66 13.49
CA LYS A 116 -10.59 -6.22 14.47
C LYS A 116 -11.33 -7.40 13.85
N LYS A 117 -11.51 -8.45 14.62
CA LYS A 117 -12.28 -9.65 14.22
C LYS A 117 -13.56 -9.73 15.04
N ASN A 118 -14.57 -10.40 14.49
CA ASN A 118 -15.85 -10.65 15.18
C ASN A 118 -16.57 -9.38 15.61
N VAL A 119 -16.59 -8.37 14.74
CA VAL A 119 -17.28 -7.10 14.96
C VAL A 119 -18.48 -6.97 14.04
N VAL A 120 -19.52 -6.28 14.50
CA VAL A 120 -20.67 -5.91 13.66
C VAL A 120 -20.23 -4.78 12.75
N THR A 121 -20.37 -4.95 11.45
CA THR A 121 -20.04 -3.91 10.46
C THR A 121 -21.24 -3.64 9.56
N ILE A 122 -21.38 -2.39 9.13
CA ILE A 122 -22.36 -1.97 8.14
C ILE A 122 -21.69 -1.14 7.05
N PRO A 123 -22.20 -1.14 5.81
CA PRO A 123 -21.72 -0.22 4.79
C PRO A 123 -21.99 1.23 5.21
N LYS A 124 -21.01 2.11 5.01
CA LYS A 124 -21.14 3.54 5.36
C LYS A 124 -22.33 4.23 4.66
N SER A 125 -22.75 3.72 3.51
CA SER A 125 -23.92 4.21 2.77
C SER A 125 -25.26 4.02 3.51
N TYR A 126 -25.27 3.27 4.60
CA TYR A 126 -26.45 3.09 5.47
C TYR A 126 -26.46 4.04 6.67
N LEU A 127 -25.36 4.81 6.87
CA LEU A 127 -25.25 5.79 7.95
C LEU A 127 -25.87 7.13 7.53
N ILE A 128 -26.68 7.68 8.42
CA ILE A 128 -27.26 9.01 8.31
C ILE A 128 -26.46 9.93 9.24
N HIS A 129 -25.87 10.98 8.69
CA HIS A 129 -25.00 11.92 9.41
C HIS A 129 -23.91 11.27 10.27
N GLY A 130 -23.49 10.05 9.91
CA GLY A 130 -22.43 9.32 10.63
C GLY A 130 -22.80 8.74 11.99
N GLU A 131 -24.04 8.90 12.47
CA GLU A 131 -24.43 8.48 13.83
C GLU A 131 -25.75 7.70 13.90
N TYR A 132 -26.52 7.61 12.82
CA TYR A 132 -27.83 6.97 12.82
C TYR A 132 -27.95 5.96 11.71
N VAL A 133 -28.78 4.92 11.92
CA VAL A 133 -29.22 3.96 10.90
C VAL A 133 -30.74 3.87 10.90
N LEU A 134 -31.33 3.49 9.76
CA LEU A 134 -32.73 3.17 9.69
C LEU A 134 -32.95 1.71 10.09
N VAL A 135 -33.70 1.47 11.16
CA VAL A 135 -34.11 0.14 11.61
C VAL A 135 -35.53 -0.21 11.14
N ASN A 136 -36.25 0.79 10.64
CA ASN A 136 -37.51 0.69 9.94
C ASN A 136 -37.59 1.82 8.90
N THR A 137 -38.63 1.84 8.05
CA THR A 137 -38.79 2.88 6.99
C THR A 137 -38.75 4.30 7.53
N ASP A 138 -39.23 4.51 8.76
CA ASP A 138 -39.34 5.84 9.38
C ASP A 138 -38.63 5.96 10.75
N GLU A 139 -37.98 4.88 11.21
CA GLU A 139 -37.35 4.87 12.53
C GLU A 139 -35.83 4.94 12.43
N LYS A 140 -35.27 6.04 12.95
CA LYS A 140 -33.81 6.23 13.08
C LYS A 140 -33.35 5.79 14.45
N ARG A 141 -32.31 4.95 14.48
CA ARG A 141 -31.66 4.52 15.71
C ARG A 141 -30.23 5.07 15.76
N LYS A 142 -29.87 5.66 16.89
CA LYS A 142 -28.50 6.14 17.12
C LYS A 142 -27.58 4.94 17.33
N VAL A 143 -26.40 4.98 16.68
CA VAL A 143 -25.36 3.96 16.82
C VAL A 143 -24.05 4.61 17.22
N THR A 144 -23.22 3.86 17.92
CA THR A 144 -21.84 4.28 18.21
C THR A 144 -20.90 3.55 17.25
N ILE A 145 -20.13 4.33 16.50
CA ILE A 145 -19.20 3.83 15.50
C ILE A 145 -17.81 3.63 16.11
N GLY A 146 -17.16 2.54 15.72
CA GLY A 146 -15.77 2.23 16.06
C GLY A 146 -14.82 2.50 14.89
N LEU A 147 -14.01 1.48 14.54
CA LEU A 147 -13.16 1.56 13.37
C LEU A 147 -13.99 1.64 12.09
N SER A 148 -13.48 2.39 11.14
CA SER A 148 -14.11 2.45 9.81
C SER A 148 -13.04 2.46 8.73
N ASP A 149 -13.34 1.80 7.62
CA ASP A 149 -12.57 1.86 6.39
C ASP A 149 -13.30 2.74 5.34
N TYR A 150 -12.89 2.65 4.10
CA TYR A 150 -13.52 3.41 2.99
C TYR A 150 -14.99 3.02 2.77
N GLN A 151 -15.35 1.75 2.94
CA GLN A 151 -16.67 1.19 2.61
C GLN A 151 -17.53 0.92 3.83
N ASN A 152 -16.94 0.50 4.95
CA ASN A 152 -17.62 -0.05 6.12
C ASN A 152 -17.31 0.72 7.39
N ALA A 153 -18.23 0.65 8.33
CA ALA A 153 -18.06 1.16 9.69
C ALA A 153 -18.39 0.05 10.70
N GLU A 154 -17.54 -0.09 11.71
CA GLU A 154 -17.80 -0.94 12.87
C GLU A 154 -18.88 -0.30 13.74
N ILE A 155 -19.82 -1.10 14.22
CA ILE A 155 -20.81 -0.71 15.21
C ILE A 155 -20.42 -1.26 16.58
N ILE A 156 -20.16 -0.35 17.52
CA ILE A 156 -19.83 -0.69 18.89
C ILE A 156 -21.12 -0.94 19.71
N SER A 157 -22.15 -0.11 19.46
CA SER A 157 -23.43 -0.22 20.15
C SER A 157 -24.56 0.37 19.30
N GLY A 158 -25.81 0.00 19.63
CA GLY A 158 -27.02 0.47 18.95
C GLY A 158 -27.56 -0.50 17.89
N LEU A 159 -26.79 -1.50 17.49
CA LEU A 159 -27.22 -2.59 16.59
C LEU A 159 -26.62 -3.91 17.04
N SER A 160 -27.39 -4.98 16.83
CA SER A 160 -26.96 -6.36 17.07
C SER A 160 -26.74 -7.08 15.74
N ALA A 161 -25.91 -8.12 15.77
CA ALA A 161 -25.71 -8.97 14.59
C ALA A 161 -27.04 -9.65 14.18
N GLY A 162 -27.37 -9.57 12.90
CA GLY A 162 -28.61 -10.15 12.35
C GLY A 162 -29.82 -9.20 12.32
N GLU A 163 -29.71 -7.99 12.90
CA GLU A 163 -30.75 -6.97 12.73
C GLU A 163 -30.80 -6.46 11.28
N THR A 164 -32.00 -6.18 10.81
CA THR A 164 -32.22 -5.58 9.48
C THR A 164 -32.11 -4.08 9.55
N ILE A 165 -31.36 -3.50 8.62
CA ILE A 165 -31.26 -2.05 8.45
C ILE A 165 -31.66 -1.66 7.03
N TYR A 166 -32.15 -0.45 6.87
CA TYR A 166 -32.63 0.09 5.59
C TYR A 166 -31.70 1.19 5.10
N LYS A 167 -31.57 1.27 3.80
CA LYS A 167 -30.80 2.34 3.18
C LYS A 167 -31.62 3.65 3.22
N PRO A 168 -31.00 4.78 3.65
CA PRO A 168 -31.67 6.07 3.68
C PRO A 168 -31.92 6.64 2.28
#